data_1288d93b15496d6f585c906ed25c1da0
#
_entry.id   1288d93b15496d6f585c906ed25c1da0
#
_cell.length_a   1.000
_cell.length_b   1.000
_cell.length_c   1.000
_cell.angle_alpha   90.00
_cell.angle_beta   90.00
_cell.angle_gamma   90.00
#
_symmetry.space_group_name_H-M   'P 1'
#
loop_
_entity.id
_entity.type
_entity.pdbx_description
1 polymer ?
#
loop_
_entity_poly.entity_id
_entity_poly.type
_entity_poly.pdbx_seq_one_letter_code
_entity_poly.pdbx_strand_id
1 'polypeptide(L)'
;MPKPRYKTTNWKQYNKALINRGSLTFWIDEEAIRQWKQSKQDKRGRPRQFSDLAITTALMVKRVFSMPLRALQGFIDSVFSLANVPIVCPHYSCISRRAKQVEVSFKPKTRGAIQHLAIDAKGLKVYGEGEWKVKKHGTDGKHRVWRKLHLAVDTSTHEVVAAELSLSNVTDAEVLP
;
A
#
# COMPACT_ATOMS: atom_id res chain seq x y z
N MET A 1 10.47 -25.15 30.58
CA MET A 1 9.14 -25.01 29.98
C MET A 1 9.27 -25.14 28.48
N PRO A 2 8.54 -26.02 27.79
CA PRO A 2 8.62 -26.09 26.33
C PRO A 2 8.02 -24.79 25.74
N LYS A 3 8.75 -24.19 24.81
CA LYS A 3 8.28 -22.99 24.10
C LYS A 3 7.01 -23.35 23.31
N PRO A 4 5.90 -22.59 23.43
CA PRO A 4 4.72 -22.85 22.64
C PRO A 4 5.07 -22.75 21.14
N ARG A 5 4.90 -23.86 20.42
CA ARG A 5 5.02 -23.85 18.95
C ARG A 5 3.71 -23.34 18.38
N TYR A 6 3.74 -22.11 17.87
CA TYR A 6 2.63 -21.60 17.08
C TYR A 6 2.44 -22.49 15.84
N LYS A 7 1.28 -23.15 15.77
CA LYS A 7 0.90 -23.92 14.58
C LYS A 7 -0.20 -23.15 13.87
N THR A 8 0.10 -22.65 12.68
CA THR A 8 -0.90 -21.97 11.86
C THR A 8 -1.96 -22.99 11.42
N THR A 9 -3.19 -22.83 11.87
CA THR A 9 -4.29 -23.79 11.62
C THR A 9 -5.00 -23.53 10.29
N ASN A 10 -4.86 -22.33 9.71
CA ASN A 10 -5.56 -21.89 8.51
C ASN A 10 -4.65 -21.72 7.27
N TRP A 11 -3.62 -22.56 7.14
CA TRP A 11 -2.67 -22.52 6.02
C TRP A 11 -3.34 -22.45 4.64
N LYS A 12 -4.45 -23.16 4.44
CA LYS A 12 -5.16 -23.17 3.17
C LYS A 12 -5.72 -21.80 2.80
N GLN A 13 -6.31 -21.11 3.76
CA GLN A 13 -6.85 -19.75 3.56
C GLN A 13 -5.73 -18.72 3.38
N TYR A 14 -4.68 -18.83 4.18
CA TYR A 14 -3.50 -17.98 4.08
C TYR A 14 -2.84 -18.11 2.72
N ASN A 15 -2.57 -19.33 2.24
CA ASN A 15 -1.98 -19.55 0.91
C ASN A 15 -2.89 -19.04 -0.20
N LYS A 16 -4.21 -19.25 -0.10
CA LYS A 16 -5.16 -18.70 -1.07
C LYS A 16 -5.14 -17.17 -1.11
N ALA A 17 -5.03 -16.52 0.05
CA ALA A 17 -4.90 -15.06 0.11
C ALA A 17 -3.60 -14.57 -0.54
N LEU A 18 -2.48 -15.28 -0.33
CA LEU A 18 -1.20 -14.95 -0.98
C LEU A 18 -1.25 -15.13 -2.50
N ILE A 19 -1.86 -16.22 -2.98
CA ILE A 19 -2.04 -16.48 -4.42
C ILE A 19 -2.90 -15.37 -5.04
N ASN A 20 -4.01 -15.01 -4.40
CA ASN A 20 -4.91 -13.97 -4.89
C ASN A 20 -4.24 -12.60 -4.97
N ARG A 21 -3.27 -12.29 -4.08
CA ARG A 21 -2.49 -11.04 -4.18
C ARG A 21 -1.69 -10.91 -5.46
N GLY A 22 -1.30 -12.04 -6.09
CA GLY A 22 -0.62 -12.05 -7.39
C GLY A 22 -1.57 -12.06 -8.59
N SER A 23 -2.88 -12.21 -8.37
CA SER A 23 -3.86 -12.28 -9.44
C SER A 23 -4.20 -10.90 -9.99
N LEU A 24 -4.14 -10.74 -11.31
CA LEU A 24 -4.57 -9.51 -11.99
C LEU A 24 -6.06 -9.23 -11.78
N THR A 25 -6.89 -10.26 -11.68
CA THR A 25 -8.33 -10.13 -11.44
C THR A 25 -8.66 -9.61 -10.05
N PHE A 26 -7.75 -9.76 -9.11
CA PHE A 26 -7.87 -9.15 -7.78
C PHE A 26 -7.71 -7.62 -7.82
N TRP A 27 -6.88 -7.13 -8.75
CA TRP A 27 -6.55 -5.71 -8.87
C TRP A 27 -7.42 -4.98 -9.88
N ILE A 28 -7.93 -5.69 -10.89
CA ILE A 28 -8.65 -5.13 -12.03
C ILE A 28 -9.86 -6.01 -12.29
N ASP A 29 -10.88 -5.85 -11.43
CA ASP A 29 -12.21 -6.44 -11.64
C ASP A 29 -13.11 -5.47 -12.41
N GLU A 30 -14.32 -5.92 -12.77
CA GLU A 30 -15.29 -5.10 -13.51
C GLU A 30 -15.68 -3.82 -12.75
N GLU A 31 -15.70 -3.87 -11.43
CA GLU A 31 -15.99 -2.71 -10.60
C GLU A 31 -14.85 -1.70 -10.64
N ALA A 32 -13.60 -2.16 -10.56
CA ALA A 32 -12.42 -1.33 -10.72
C ALA A 32 -12.36 -0.66 -12.10
N ILE A 33 -12.76 -1.39 -13.16
CA ILE A 33 -12.85 -0.84 -14.52
C ILE A 33 -13.88 0.28 -14.59
N ARG A 34 -15.07 0.08 -14.00
CA ARG A 34 -16.11 1.12 -13.94
C ARG A 34 -15.68 2.34 -13.16
N GLN A 35 -14.99 2.13 -12.05
CA GLN A 35 -14.50 3.18 -11.16
C GLN A 35 -13.16 3.78 -11.61
N TRP A 36 -12.56 3.32 -12.71
CA TRP A 36 -11.25 3.80 -13.20
C TRP A 36 -11.25 5.27 -13.57
N LYS A 37 -12.34 5.71 -14.18
CA LYS A 37 -12.56 7.11 -14.53
C LYS A 37 -13.21 7.85 -13.37
N GLN A 38 -12.80 9.10 -13.16
CA GLN A 38 -13.39 9.96 -12.16
C GLN A 38 -14.82 10.35 -12.57
N SER A 39 -15.75 10.29 -11.64
CA SER A 39 -17.10 10.85 -11.82
C SER A 39 -17.03 12.36 -12.06
N LYS A 40 -18.09 12.91 -12.70
CA LYS A 40 -18.21 14.34 -12.99
C LYS A 40 -18.04 15.15 -11.70
N GLN A 41 -17.19 16.16 -11.74
CA GLN A 41 -16.90 17.02 -10.60
C GLN A 41 -17.47 18.42 -10.86
N ASP A 42 -18.19 18.95 -9.89
CA ASP A 42 -18.74 20.33 -9.95
C ASP A 42 -17.71 21.40 -9.53
N LYS A 43 -16.43 21.16 -9.85
CA LYS A 43 -15.33 22.08 -9.54
C LYS A 43 -14.94 22.91 -10.76
N ARG A 44 -14.62 24.19 -10.54
CA ARG A 44 -14.08 25.09 -11.58
C ARG A 44 -12.69 24.58 -12.02
N GLY A 45 -12.45 24.56 -13.33
CA GLY A 45 -11.19 24.12 -13.92
C GLY A 45 -11.29 22.80 -14.69
N ARG A 46 -10.16 22.29 -15.19
CA ARG A 46 -10.09 21.03 -15.94
C ARG A 46 -10.39 19.86 -15.01
N PRO A 47 -11.44 19.06 -15.26
CA PRO A 47 -11.83 17.95 -14.38
C PRO A 47 -10.73 16.87 -14.37
N ARG A 48 -10.64 16.16 -13.24
CA ARG A 48 -9.77 14.98 -13.13
C ARG A 48 -10.35 13.86 -13.99
N GLN A 49 -9.54 13.24 -14.82
CA GLN A 49 -9.97 12.17 -15.72
C GLN A 49 -9.96 10.81 -15.02
N PHE A 50 -8.99 10.59 -14.13
CA PHE A 50 -8.78 9.31 -13.44
C PHE A 50 -9.19 9.42 -11.97
N SER A 51 -9.74 8.34 -11.44
CA SER A 51 -10.11 8.23 -10.03
C SER A 51 -8.89 8.07 -9.12
N ASP A 52 -9.11 8.18 -7.81
CA ASP A 52 -8.06 7.89 -6.83
C ASP A 52 -7.70 6.39 -6.83
N LEU A 53 -8.68 5.52 -7.13
CA LEU A 53 -8.45 4.09 -7.31
C LEU A 53 -7.43 3.81 -8.42
N ALA A 54 -7.57 4.44 -9.59
CA ALA A 54 -6.62 4.26 -10.69
C ALA A 54 -5.18 4.67 -10.33
N ILE A 55 -5.04 5.75 -9.56
CA ILE A 55 -3.72 6.20 -9.09
C ILE A 55 -3.15 5.25 -8.05
N THR A 56 -3.97 4.82 -7.09
CA THR A 56 -3.56 3.88 -6.04
C THR A 56 -3.10 2.55 -6.65
N THR A 57 -3.89 2.00 -7.59
CA THR A 57 -3.52 0.76 -8.30
C THR A 57 -2.20 0.92 -9.04
N ALA A 58 -1.99 2.02 -9.76
CA ALA A 58 -0.71 2.28 -10.43
C ALA A 58 0.46 2.38 -9.43
N LEU A 59 0.27 3.02 -8.28
CA LEU A 59 1.31 3.11 -7.24
C LEU A 59 1.60 1.75 -6.59
N MET A 60 0.59 0.90 -6.41
CA MET A 60 0.77 -0.46 -5.91
C MET A 60 1.58 -1.32 -6.88
N VAL A 61 1.25 -1.30 -8.17
CA VAL A 61 2.01 -1.98 -9.22
C VAL A 61 3.45 -1.48 -9.25
N LYS A 62 3.65 -0.16 -9.19
CA LYS A 62 4.99 0.44 -9.08
C LYS A 62 5.77 -0.14 -7.90
N ARG A 63 5.14 -0.28 -6.76
CA ARG A 63 5.79 -0.76 -5.54
C ARG A 63 6.15 -2.23 -5.61
N VAL A 64 5.24 -3.06 -6.11
CA VAL A 64 5.44 -4.51 -6.26
C VAL A 64 6.58 -4.83 -7.20
N PHE A 65 6.62 -4.16 -8.37
CA PHE A 65 7.62 -4.42 -9.41
C PHE A 65 8.83 -3.48 -9.37
N SER A 66 8.90 -2.57 -8.41
CA SER A 66 9.99 -1.59 -8.24
C SER A 66 10.31 -0.80 -9.51
N MET A 67 9.29 -0.43 -10.29
CA MET A 67 9.44 0.22 -11.59
C MET A 67 9.53 1.74 -11.49
N PRO A 68 10.32 2.42 -12.35
CA PRO A 68 10.22 3.86 -12.55
C PRO A 68 8.88 4.23 -13.20
N LEU A 69 8.35 5.43 -12.92
CA LEU A 69 6.99 5.82 -13.34
C LEU A 69 6.74 5.75 -14.85
N ARG A 70 7.75 6.01 -15.69
CA ARG A 70 7.61 5.92 -17.15
C ARG A 70 7.49 4.46 -17.61
N ALA A 71 8.31 3.58 -17.08
CA ALA A 71 8.22 2.16 -17.38
C ALA A 71 6.90 1.55 -16.85
N LEU A 72 6.44 2.01 -15.68
CA LEU A 72 5.16 1.62 -15.12
C LEU A 72 3.99 1.92 -16.07
N GLN A 73 3.97 3.12 -16.68
CA GLN A 73 2.92 3.47 -17.64
C GLN A 73 2.90 2.49 -18.81
N GLY A 74 4.05 2.25 -19.45
CA GLY A 74 4.16 1.31 -20.57
C GLY A 74 3.78 -0.13 -20.16
N PHE A 75 4.18 -0.56 -18.96
CA PHE A 75 3.83 -1.88 -18.43
C PHE A 75 2.31 -2.03 -18.25
N ILE A 76 1.67 -1.08 -17.57
CA ILE A 76 0.22 -1.13 -17.32
C ILE A 76 -0.57 -1.06 -18.63
N ASP A 77 -0.18 -0.19 -19.58
CA ASP A 77 -0.83 -0.10 -20.89
C ASP A 77 -0.70 -1.41 -21.67
N SER A 78 0.46 -2.08 -21.60
CA SER A 78 0.67 -3.40 -22.20
C SER A 78 -0.22 -4.47 -21.56
N VAL A 79 -0.33 -4.48 -20.22
CA VAL A 79 -1.20 -5.42 -19.49
C VAL A 79 -2.66 -5.22 -19.90
N PHE A 80 -3.15 -3.98 -19.98
CA PHE A 80 -4.52 -3.68 -20.38
C PHE A 80 -4.79 -4.12 -21.83
N SER A 81 -3.82 -3.87 -22.73
CA SER A 81 -3.92 -4.33 -24.12
C SER A 81 -3.99 -5.85 -24.22
N LEU A 82 -3.11 -6.59 -23.53
CA LEU A 82 -3.09 -8.04 -23.54
C LEU A 82 -4.35 -8.65 -22.91
N ALA A 83 -4.88 -8.01 -21.88
CA ALA A 83 -6.12 -8.45 -21.21
C ALA A 83 -7.39 -7.97 -21.93
N ASN A 84 -7.29 -7.25 -23.05
CA ASN A 84 -8.41 -6.62 -23.78
C ASN A 84 -9.30 -5.76 -22.87
N VAL A 85 -8.71 -5.06 -21.90
CA VAL A 85 -9.45 -4.21 -20.98
C VAL A 85 -9.53 -2.79 -21.57
N PRO A 86 -10.75 -2.18 -21.71
CA PRO A 86 -10.95 -0.90 -22.39
C PRO A 86 -10.61 0.31 -21.51
N ILE A 87 -9.48 0.28 -20.81
CA ILE A 87 -8.98 1.37 -19.97
C ILE A 87 -7.53 1.69 -20.34
N VAL A 88 -7.09 2.87 -20.00
CA VAL A 88 -5.71 3.35 -20.22
C VAL A 88 -5.06 3.73 -18.91
N CYS A 89 -3.75 3.60 -18.84
CA CYS A 89 -2.99 4.00 -17.68
C CYS A 89 -2.97 5.54 -17.53
N PRO A 90 -3.10 6.07 -16.31
CA PRO A 90 -2.83 7.48 -16.07
C PRO A 90 -1.39 7.85 -16.49
N HIS A 91 -1.21 9.00 -17.13
CA HIS A 91 0.11 9.47 -17.50
C HIS A 91 1.04 9.59 -16.29
N TYR A 92 2.31 9.24 -16.43
CA TYR A 92 3.28 9.17 -15.32
C TYR A 92 3.36 10.49 -14.52
N SER A 93 3.21 11.64 -15.16
CA SER A 93 3.21 12.94 -14.46
C SER A 93 1.94 13.17 -13.63
N CYS A 94 0.80 12.60 -14.06
CA CYS A 94 -0.44 12.60 -13.29
C CYS A 94 -0.28 11.74 -12.03
N ILE A 95 0.26 10.53 -12.16
CA ILE A 95 0.55 9.63 -11.05
C ILE A 95 1.48 10.32 -10.05
N SER A 96 2.60 10.91 -10.51
CA SER A 96 3.56 11.61 -9.65
C SER A 96 2.95 12.75 -8.85
N ARG A 97 2.12 13.58 -9.50
CA ARG A 97 1.46 14.74 -8.86
C ARG A 97 0.44 14.29 -7.82
N ARG A 98 -0.37 13.29 -8.17
CA ARG A 98 -1.45 12.81 -7.30
C ARG A 98 -0.99 11.88 -6.20
N ALA A 99 0.16 11.25 -6.32
CA ALA A 99 0.73 10.39 -5.27
C ALA A 99 0.83 11.06 -3.90
N LYS A 100 0.92 12.40 -3.87
CA LYS A 100 0.94 13.19 -2.61
C LYS A 100 -0.46 13.47 -2.04
N GLN A 101 -1.51 13.24 -2.80
CA GLN A 101 -2.90 13.64 -2.47
C GLN A 101 -3.84 12.46 -2.30
N VAL A 102 -3.42 11.28 -2.75
CA VAL A 102 -4.26 10.08 -2.65
C VAL A 102 -4.19 9.54 -1.23
N GLU A 103 -5.34 9.53 -0.58
CA GLU A 103 -5.52 8.87 0.70
C GLU A 103 -5.77 7.38 0.48
N VAL A 104 -4.98 6.54 1.15
CA VAL A 104 -5.16 5.09 1.14
C VAL A 104 -5.98 4.71 2.36
N SER A 105 -7.26 4.43 2.15
CA SER A 105 -8.09 3.85 3.21
C SER A 105 -8.07 2.34 3.12
N PHE A 106 -7.71 1.69 4.22
CA PHE A 106 -7.82 0.25 4.36
C PHE A 106 -9.30 -0.08 4.64
N LYS A 107 -9.97 -0.68 3.67
CA LYS A 107 -11.31 -1.25 3.88
C LYS A 107 -11.15 -2.74 4.11
N PRO A 108 -11.29 -3.23 5.34
CA PRO A 108 -11.29 -4.67 5.58
C PRO A 108 -12.48 -5.29 4.84
N LYS A 109 -12.22 -6.33 4.07
CA LYS A 109 -13.25 -7.08 3.34
C LYS A 109 -14.10 -7.94 4.27
N THR A 110 -13.67 -8.12 5.50
CA THR A 110 -14.31 -8.95 6.50
C THR A 110 -15.60 -8.28 6.98
N ARG A 111 -16.74 -8.89 6.68
CA ARG A 111 -18.06 -8.46 7.17
C ARG A 111 -18.42 -9.03 8.56
N GLY A 112 -17.47 -9.66 9.23
CA GLY A 112 -17.67 -10.27 10.55
C GLY A 112 -17.06 -9.43 11.68
N ALA A 113 -17.46 -9.74 12.92
CA ALA A 113 -16.82 -9.19 14.10
C ALA A 113 -15.38 -9.69 14.18
N ILE A 114 -14.43 -8.78 14.36
CA ILE A 114 -13.02 -9.12 14.59
C ILE A 114 -12.94 -9.75 15.98
N GLN A 115 -12.56 -11.03 16.04
CA GLN A 115 -12.46 -11.76 17.31
C GLN A 115 -11.11 -11.54 17.99
N HIS A 116 -10.05 -11.46 17.20
CA HIS A 116 -8.68 -11.29 17.68
C HIS A 116 -7.91 -10.28 16.83
N LEU A 117 -7.47 -9.22 17.45
CA LEU A 117 -6.69 -8.15 16.83
C LEU A 117 -5.26 -8.18 17.38
N ALA A 118 -4.28 -8.34 16.52
CA ALA A 118 -2.87 -8.17 16.87
C ALA A 118 -2.43 -6.76 16.48
N ILE A 119 -1.83 -6.07 17.43
CA ILE A 119 -1.31 -4.72 17.25
C ILE A 119 0.19 -4.76 17.50
N ASP A 120 0.98 -4.24 16.56
CA ASP A 120 2.44 -4.17 16.69
C ASP A 120 2.98 -2.98 15.93
N ALA A 121 4.11 -2.46 16.38
CA ALA A 121 4.78 -1.35 15.73
C ALA A 121 6.18 -1.70 15.25
N LYS A 122 6.50 -1.29 14.03
CA LYS A 122 7.82 -1.51 13.44
C LYS A 122 8.52 -0.19 13.12
N GLY A 123 9.79 -0.07 13.54
CA GLY A 123 10.65 1.05 13.17
C GLY A 123 11.00 1.04 11.69
N LEU A 124 10.71 2.14 10.99
CA LEU A 124 11.05 2.36 9.59
C LEU A 124 12.15 3.40 9.46
N LYS A 125 13.16 3.10 8.67
CA LYS A 125 14.20 4.05 8.28
C LYS A 125 13.69 4.86 7.09
N VAL A 126 13.38 6.13 7.31
CA VAL A 126 12.73 6.93 6.26
C VAL A 126 13.74 7.70 5.42
N TYR A 127 14.80 8.21 6.02
CA TYR A 127 15.76 9.06 5.33
C TYR A 127 17.12 9.11 6.04
N GLY A 128 18.18 9.45 5.30
CA GLY A 128 19.52 9.70 5.82
C GLY A 128 20.53 8.57 5.61
N GLU A 129 21.80 8.90 5.78
CA GLU A 129 22.90 7.95 5.62
C GLU A 129 22.97 6.94 6.77
N GLY A 130 23.59 5.78 6.51
CA GLY A 130 23.77 4.74 7.52
C GLY A 130 24.65 5.23 8.67
N GLU A 131 24.30 4.86 9.90
CA GLU A 131 25.07 5.21 11.12
C GLU A 131 26.56 4.85 11.01
N TRP A 132 26.87 3.73 10.33
CA TRP A 132 28.24 3.32 10.08
C TRP A 132 29.00 4.31 9.20
N LYS A 133 28.38 4.81 8.14
CA LYS A 133 29.00 5.78 7.22
C LYS A 133 29.25 7.13 7.91
N VAL A 134 28.29 7.55 8.71
CA VAL A 134 28.38 8.75 9.55
C VAL A 134 29.52 8.63 10.58
N LYS A 135 29.63 7.46 11.25
CA LYS A 135 30.67 7.21 12.23
C LYS A 135 32.08 7.14 11.63
N LYS A 136 32.20 6.65 10.38
CA LYS A 136 33.49 6.48 9.70
C LYS A 136 33.99 7.73 8.98
N HIS A 137 33.13 8.54 8.43
CA HIS A 137 33.48 9.65 7.52
C HIS A 137 33.08 11.05 8.03
N GLY A 138 32.52 11.15 9.26
CA GLY A 138 31.98 12.42 9.76
C GLY A 138 30.68 12.83 9.03
N THR A 139 30.00 13.84 9.49
CA THR A 139 28.72 14.24 8.90
C THR A 139 28.73 15.64 8.32
N ASP A 140 28.69 15.70 7.00
CA ASP A 140 27.93 16.76 6.32
C ASP A 140 26.53 16.25 5.89
N GLY A 141 26.20 15.02 6.26
CA GLY A 141 24.96 14.34 5.86
C GLY A 141 23.81 14.50 6.84
N LYS A 142 22.60 14.50 6.33
CA LYS A 142 21.38 14.51 7.15
C LYS A 142 21.31 13.22 7.98
N HIS A 143 21.15 13.34 9.29
CA HIS A 143 20.92 12.20 10.17
C HIS A 143 19.73 11.37 9.70
N ARG A 144 19.85 10.05 9.86
CA ARG A 144 18.77 9.12 9.54
C ARG A 144 17.56 9.42 10.42
N VAL A 145 16.40 9.60 9.77
CA VAL A 145 15.15 9.82 10.45
C VAL A 145 14.42 8.47 10.57
N TRP A 146 14.02 8.15 11.79
CA TRP A 146 13.20 7.00 12.10
C TRP A 146 11.74 7.42 12.22
N ARG A 147 10.85 6.54 11.72
CA ARG A 147 9.41 6.62 11.92
C ARG A 147 8.93 5.26 12.42
N LYS A 148 7.80 5.24 13.06
CA LYS A 148 7.17 4.04 13.57
C LYS A 148 5.92 3.76 12.75
N LEU A 149 5.81 2.55 12.22
CA LEU A 149 4.59 2.08 11.54
C LEU A 149 3.85 1.17 12.51
N HIS A 150 2.69 1.61 12.93
CA HIS A 150 1.76 0.82 13.74
C HIS A 150 0.83 0.07 12.81
N LEU A 151 0.64 -1.22 13.06
CA LEU A 151 -0.23 -2.10 12.28
C LEU A 151 -1.19 -2.81 13.21
N ALA A 152 -2.46 -2.77 12.87
CA ALA A 152 -3.49 -3.59 13.47
C ALA A 152 -3.93 -4.65 12.45
N VAL A 153 -3.80 -5.91 12.81
CA VAL A 153 -4.04 -7.06 11.93
C VAL A 153 -5.04 -8.00 12.59
N ASP A 154 -6.06 -8.39 11.84
CA ASP A 154 -6.94 -9.48 12.25
C ASP A 154 -6.18 -10.81 12.14
N THR A 155 -6.00 -11.49 13.27
CA THR A 155 -5.21 -12.74 13.31
C THR A 155 -5.92 -13.91 12.64
N SER A 156 -7.23 -13.83 12.47
CA SER A 156 -8.03 -14.89 11.84
C SER A 156 -7.95 -14.83 10.31
N THR A 157 -7.99 -13.63 9.75
CA THR A 157 -7.97 -13.40 8.29
C THR A 157 -6.62 -12.95 7.77
N HIS A 158 -5.71 -12.52 8.65
CA HIS A 158 -4.44 -11.87 8.34
C HIS A 158 -4.60 -10.60 7.50
N GLU A 159 -5.73 -9.95 7.61
CA GLU A 159 -5.98 -8.67 6.95
C GLU A 159 -5.49 -7.51 7.82
N VAL A 160 -4.87 -6.52 7.19
CA VAL A 160 -4.52 -5.26 7.85
C VAL A 160 -5.80 -4.44 8.02
N VAL A 161 -6.20 -4.24 9.26
CA VAL A 161 -7.39 -3.46 9.64
C VAL A 161 -7.09 -1.98 9.66
N ALA A 162 -5.95 -1.62 10.27
CA ALA A 162 -5.47 -0.25 10.33
C ALA A 162 -3.95 -0.19 10.22
N ALA A 163 -3.45 0.91 9.68
CA ALA A 163 -2.03 1.21 9.61
C ALA A 163 -1.82 2.71 9.80
N GLU A 164 -0.93 3.07 10.70
CA GLU A 164 -0.61 4.47 10.97
C GLU A 164 0.89 4.70 11.10
N LEU A 165 1.37 5.84 10.61
CA LEU A 165 2.76 6.23 10.64
C LEU A 165 2.96 7.38 11.64
N SER A 166 3.74 7.14 12.68
CA SER A 166 4.01 8.10 13.75
C SER A 166 5.48 8.47 13.87
N LEU A 167 5.78 9.33 14.82
CA LEU A 167 7.13 9.59 15.28
C LEU A 167 7.68 8.37 16.03
N SER A 168 9.00 8.24 16.09
CA SER A 168 9.67 7.08 16.72
C SER A 168 9.41 6.92 18.21
N ASN A 169 9.04 8.00 18.89
CA ASN A 169 8.78 8.07 20.34
C ASN A 169 7.31 7.80 20.72
N VAL A 170 6.41 7.68 19.75
CA VAL A 170 4.97 7.45 20.02
C VAL A 170 4.74 5.97 20.33
N THR A 171 3.91 5.69 21.32
CA THR A 171 3.55 4.33 21.74
C THR A 171 2.33 3.80 20.98
N ASP A 172 2.14 2.48 20.98
CA ASP A 172 1.00 1.86 20.28
C ASP A 172 -0.34 2.28 20.89
N ALA A 173 -0.37 2.49 22.21
CA ALA A 173 -1.56 2.93 22.93
C ALA A 173 -1.98 4.38 22.64
N GLU A 174 -1.07 5.21 22.15
CA GLU A 174 -1.36 6.61 21.80
C GLU A 174 -1.93 6.75 20.37
N VAL A 175 -1.67 5.76 19.52
CA VAL A 175 -2.04 5.80 18.09
C VAL A 175 -3.36 5.11 17.85
N LEU A 176 -3.69 4.12 18.66
CA LEU A 176 -4.89 3.30 18.51
C LEU A 176 -5.94 3.75 19.51
N PRO A 177 -7.15 4.14 19.03
CA PRO A 177 -8.25 4.54 19.91
C PRO A 177 -8.78 3.37 20.73
#